data_cc85b55e0fc0f2c84ebda19d10a2d16c
#
_entry.id   cc85b55e0fc0f2c84ebda19d10a2d16c
#
_cell.length_a   1.000
_cell.length_b   1.000
_cell.length_c   1.000
_cell.angle_alpha   90.00
_cell.angle_beta   90.00
_cell.angle_gamma   90.00
#
_symmetry.space_group_name_H-M   'P 1'
#
loop_
_entity.id
_entity.type
_entity.pdbx_description
1 polymer ?
#
loop_
_entity_poly.entity_id
_entity_poly.type
_entity_poly.pdbx_seq_one_letter_code
_entity_poly.pdbx_strand_id
1 'polypeptide(L)'
;MAIFCKLRDIGRYNIKDFDIVFNYLSNCTNPRSKEFARLLAYQEGVFEKIRLTEDIFALEQTYFTKNESQAFFESHRDYMDIQLIVSGEEKIEFGNKELFEIEKEYDETKDLIVYKKPKFSVSSLVLNRNDIAIFYPEDVHMPGLSIEHSSYVIKTVIKCKI
;
A
#
# COMPACT_ATOMS: atom_id res chain seq x y z
N MET A 1 6.43 6.75 -11.18
CA MET A 1 5.10 7.42 -11.34
C MET A 1 4.03 6.47 -10.83
N ALA A 2 3.29 6.88 -9.81
CA ALA A 2 2.25 6.07 -9.18
C ALA A 2 1.16 5.63 -10.18
N ILE A 3 0.65 4.41 -10.01
CA ILE A 3 -0.40 3.83 -10.85
C ILE A 3 -1.63 3.58 -9.97
N PHE A 4 -2.80 3.93 -10.50
CA PHE A 4 -4.10 3.60 -9.88
C PHE A 4 -4.96 2.82 -10.88
N CYS A 5 -5.48 1.66 -10.43
CA CYS A 5 -6.34 0.82 -11.26
C CYS A 5 -7.26 -0.08 -10.41
N LYS A 6 -8.20 -0.76 -11.06
CA LYS A 6 -8.93 -1.86 -10.43
C LYS A 6 -8.11 -3.15 -10.51
N LEU A 7 -8.27 -4.06 -9.54
CA LEU A 7 -7.58 -5.36 -9.52
C LEU A 7 -7.68 -6.11 -10.87
N ARG A 8 -8.85 -6.08 -11.52
CA ARG A 8 -9.06 -6.73 -12.84
C ARG A 8 -8.19 -6.16 -13.97
N ASP A 9 -7.68 -4.94 -13.82
CA ASP A 9 -6.93 -4.20 -14.84
C ASP A 9 -5.40 -4.23 -14.60
N ILE A 10 -4.95 -4.81 -13.50
CA ILE A 10 -3.53 -4.82 -13.09
C ILE A 10 -2.62 -5.52 -14.11
N GLY A 11 -3.16 -6.46 -14.89
CA GLY A 11 -2.42 -7.16 -15.97
C GLY A 11 -1.97 -6.29 -17.13
N ARG A 12 -2.38 -5.01 -17.16
CA ARG A 12 -1.88 -4.03 -18.15
C ARG A 12 -0.50 -3.49 -17.80
N TYR A 13 -0.01 -3.76 -16.60
CA TYR A 13 1.26 -3.23 -16.09
C TYR A 13 2.30 -4.33 -15.99
N ASN A 14 3.56 -3.97 -16.25
CA ASN A 14 4.67 -4.91 -16.15
C ASN A 14 5.07 -5.08 -14.69
N ILE A 15 4.63 -6.18 -14.09
CA ILE A 15 4.93 -6.56 -12.71
C ILE A 15 5.75 -7.85 -12.73
N LYS A 16 6.88 -7.85 -12.03
CA LYS A 16 7.71 -9.05 -11.84
C LYS A 16 6.88 -10.16 -11.18
N ASP A 17 7.01 -11.39 -11.66
CA ASP A 17 6.28 -12.56 -11.15
C ASP A 17 4.75 -12.34 -11.08
N PHE A 18 4.21 -11.70 -12.13
CA PHE A 18 2.82 -11.25 -12.22
C PHE A 18 1.80 -12.31 -11.77
N ASP A 19 1.96 -13.55 -12.21
CA ASP A 19 0.99 -14.63 -11.88
C ASP A 19 0.91 -14.88 -10.37
N ILE A 20 2.04 -14.82 -9.67
CA ILE A 20 2.10 -15.00 -8.20
C ILE A 20 1.39 -13.83 -7.52
N VAL A 21 1.71 -12.60 -7.92
CA VAL A 21 1.11 -11.37 -7.39
C VAL A 21 -0.38 -11.35 -7.65
N PHE A 22 -0.80 -11.58 -8.90
CA PHE A 22 -2.21 -11.56 -9.29
C PHE A 22 -3.03 -12.62 -8.61
N ASN A 23 -2.51 -13.86 -8.52
CA ASN A 23 -3.20 -14.95 -7.83
C ASN A 23 -3.40 -14.64 -6.34
N TYR A 24 -2.37 -14.10 -5.67
CA TYR A 24 -2.48 -13.73 -4.27
C TYR A 24 -3.51 -12.60 -4.06
N LEU A 25 -3.42 -11.50 -4.82
CA LEU A 25 -4.38 -10.38 -4.73
C LEU A 25 -5.81 -10.82 -5.04
N SER A 26 -6.00 -11.69 -6.05
CA SER A 26 -7.30 -12.25 -6.40
C SER A 26 -7.88 -13.10 -5.27
N ASN A 27 -7.05 -13.90 -4.61
CA ASN A 27 -7.45 -14.67 -3.44
C ASN A 27 -7.83 -13.77 -2.26
N CYS A 28 -7.12 -12.67 -2.02
CA CYS A 28 -7.45 -11.70 -0.97
C CYS A 28 -8.84 -11.06 -1.14
N THR A 29 -9.42 -11.13 -2.32
CA THR A 29 -10.76 -10.57 -2.62
C THR A 29 -11.83 -11.63 -2.93
N ASN A 30 -11.45 -12.91 -3.01
CA ASN A 30 -12.34 -14.01 -3.31
C ASN A 30 -12.97 -14.59 -2.03
N PRO A 31 -14.29 -14.49 -1.83
CA PRO A 31 -14.95 -14.99 -0.61
C PRO A 31 -14.78 -16.50 -0.34
N ARG A 32 -14.33 -17.27 -1.33
CA ARG A 32 -14.13 -18.72 -1.20
C ARG A 32 -12.68 -19.11 -0.88
N SER A 33 -11.76 -18.13 -0.81
CA SER A 33 -10.35 -18.39 -0.55
C SER A 33 -10.03 -18.38 0.95
N LYS A 34 -8.96 -19.07 1.32
CA LYS A 34 -8.41 -19.05 2.68
C LYS A 34 -7.79 -17.68 3.03
N GLU A 35 -7.21 -16.99 2.05
CA GLU A 35 -6.62 -15.66 2.20
C GLU A 35 -7.68 -14.64 2.60
N PHE A 36 -8.81 -14.61 1.91
CA PHE A 36 -9.94 -13.74 2.24
C PHE A 36 -10.51 -14.05 3.62
N ALA A 37 -10.73 -15.35 3.95
CA ALA A 37 -11.23 -15.76 5.25
C ALA A 37 -10.28 -15.35 6.38
N ARG A 38 -8.96 -15.50 6.19
CA ARG A 38 -7.93 -15.06 7.14
C ARG A 38 -7.97 -13.55 7.36
N LEU A 39 -7.98 -12.76 6.28
CA LEU A 39 -8.01 -11.29 6.35
C LEU A 39 -9.24 -10.78 7.10
N LEU A 40 -10.42 -11.37 6.85
CA LEU A 40 -11.64 -10.98 7.56
C LEU A 40 -11.68 -11.42 9.03
N ALA A 41 -10.86 -12.41 9.42
CA ALA A 41 -10.77 -12.87 10.80
C ALA A 41 -9.81 -12.03 11.66
N TYR A 42 -9.02 -11.16 11.05
CA TYR A 42 -8.08 -10.30 11.77
C TYR A 42 -8.80 -9.24 12.61
N GLN A 43 -8.27 -9.05 13.81
CA GLN A 43 -8.68 -7.94 14.68
C GLN A 43 -7.92 -6.67 14.31
N GLU A 44 -8.35 -5.53 14.86
CA GLU A 44 -7.66 -4.25 14.69
C GLU A 44 -6.19 -4.34 15.13
N GLY A 45 -5.32 -3.69 14.38
CA GLY A 45 -3.89 -3.58 14.70
C GLY A 45 -3.04 -4.76 14.24
N VAL A 46 -3.62 -5.71 13.50
CA VAL A 46 -2.84 -6.82 12.92
C VAL A 46 -1.90 -6.29 11.84
N PHE A 47 -0.67 -6.78 11.87
CA PHE A 47 0.36 -6.55 10.88
C PHE A 47 1.14 -7.85 10.67
N GLU A 48 0.81 -8.60 9.60
CA GLU A 48 1.37 -9.90 9.32
C GLU A 48 2.15 -9.93 8.01
N LYS A 49 3.33 -10.53 8.03
CA LYS A 49 4.17 -10.72 6.84
C LYS A 49 3.97 -12.12 6.26
N ILE A 50 3.48 -12.19 5.03
CA ILE A 50 3.25 -13.44 4.29
C ILE A 50 4.29 -13.54 3.16
N ARG A 51 5.21 -14.47 3.26
CA ARG A 51 6.21 -14.72 2.20
C ARG A 51 5.55 -15.41 1.00
N LEU A 52 5.71 -14.85 -0.19
CA LEU A 52 5.22 -15.42 -1.45
C LEU A 52 6.36 -16.06 -2.24
N THR A 53 7.50 -15.37 -2.35
CA THR A 53 8.74 -15.89 -2.95
C THR A 53 9.95 -15.41 -2.15
N GLU A 54 11.16 -15.54 -2.68
CA GLU A 54 12.37 -14.96 -2.08
C GLU A 54 12.34 -13.42 -2.14
N ASP A 55 11.85 -12.88 -3.26
CA ASP A 55 11.85 -11.43 -3.57
C ASP A 55 10.49 -10.75 -3.35
N ILE A 56 9.44 -11.50 -3.01
CA ILE A 56 8.08 -11.00 -2.90
C ILE A 56 7.44 -11.44 -1.60
N PHE A 57 6.87 -10.49 -0.86
CA PHE A 57 6.05 -10.77 0.31
C PHE A 57 4.86 -9.82 0.39
N ALA A 58 3.82 -10.24 1.08
CA ALA A 58 2.68 -9.40 1.39
C ALA A 58 2.71 -8.97 2.87
N LEU A 59 2.28 -7.75 3.13
CA LEU A 59 1.98 -7.22 4.46
C LEU A 59 0.46 -7.12 4.58
N GLU A 60 -0.14 -8.01 5.35
CA GLU A 60 -1.57 -7.98 5.67
C GLU A 60 -1.79 -7.08 6.88
N GLN A 61 -2.68 -6.11 6.78
CA GLN A 61 -2.85 -5.05 7.77
C GLN A 61 -4.32 -4.76 8.05
N THR A 62 -4.60 -4.44 9.31
CA THR A 62 -5.90 -3.93 9.75
C THR A 62 -5.70 -2.71 10.65
N TYR A 63 -6.42 -1.63 10.37
CA TYR A 63 -6.32 -0.38 11.14
C TYR A 63 -7.52 0.52 10.90
N PHE A 64 -7.70 1.51 11.78
CA PHE A 64 -8.53 2.65 11.48
C PHE A 64 -7.73 3.74 10.76
N THR A 65 -8.31 4.33 9.71
CA THR A 65 -7.72 5.49 9.05
C THR A 65 -7.57 6.66 10.03
N LYS A 66 -6.58 7.52 9.80
CA LYS A 66 -6.13 8.57 10.71
C LYS A 66 -6.06 9.93 10.02
N ASN A 67 -5.95 10.98 10.82
CA ASN A 67 -5.71 12.33 10.31
C ASN A 67 -4.27 12.48 9.81
N GLU A 68 -4.05 13.42 8.90
CA GLU A 68 -2.73 13.75 8.34
C GLU A 68 -1.66 14.08 9.40
N SER A 69 -2.07 14.64 10.57
CA SER A 69 -1.15 14.95 11.68
C SER A 69 -0.57 13.72 12.37
N GLN A 70 -1.16 12.54 12.14
CA GLN A 70 -0.75 11.26 12.71
C GLN A 70 -0.06 10.37 11.67
N ALA A 71 0.07 10.84 10.43
CA ALA A 71 0.67 10.13 9.31
C ALA A 71 1.97 10.82 8.86
N PHE A 72 2.75 10.14 8.07
CA PHE A 72 3.98 10.66 7.51
C PHE A 72 4.13 10.22 6.04
N PHE A 73 4.88 11.00 5.28
CA PHE A 73 5.27 10.67 3.93
C PHE A 73 6.45 9.72 3.94
N GLU A 74 6.37 8.67 3.15
CA GLU A 74 7.38 7.62 3.06
C GLU A 74 7.66 7.21 1.61
N SER A 75 8.85 6.66 1.37
CA SER A 75 9.17 5.89 0.19
C SER A 75 10.09 4.73 0.54
N HIS A 76 10.25 3.84 -0.42
CA HIS A 76 11.08 2.65 -0.31
C HIS A 76 12.24 2.75 -1.31
N ARG A 77 13.28 1.96 -1.14
CA ARG A 77 14.42 1.93 -2.06
C ARG A 77 14.46 0.63 -2.86
N ASP A 78 14.25 -0.48 -2.17
CA ASP A 78 14.49 -1.82 -2.71
C ASP A 78 13.19 -2.49 -3.21
N TYR A 79 12.03 -1.98 -2.78
CA TYR A 79 10.74 -2.58 -3.09
C TYR A 79 9.77 -1.58 -3.74
N MET A 80 9.02 -2.10 -4.70
CA MET A 80 7.79 -1.50 -5.20
C MET A 80 6.62 -1.99 -4.35
N ASP A 81 5.69 -1.09 -4.02
CA ASP A 81 4.46 -1.40 -3.28
C ASP A 81 3.28 -1.60 -4.23
N ILE A 82 2.54 -2.70 -4.05
CA ILE A 82 1.24 -2.89 -4.68
C ILE A 82 0.21 -3.01 -3.56
N GLN A 83 -0.58 -1.97 -3.37
CA GLN A 83 -1.52 -1.81 -2.26
C GLN A 83 -2.94 -2.13 -2.72
N LEU A 84 -3.61 -3.06 -2.05
CA LEU A 84 -4.99 -3.49 -2.34
C LEU A 84 -5.87 -3.30 -1.11
N ILE A 85 -7.01 -2.62 -1.26
CA ILE A 85 -8.05 -2.56 -0.24
C ILE A 85 -8.97 -3.78 -0.38
N VAL A 86 -9.02 -4.58 0.68
CA VAL A 86 -9.92 -5.74 0.79
C VAL A 86 -11.27 -5.33 1.37
N SER A 87 -11.26 -4.43 2.36
CA SER A 87 -12.44 -3.84 2.99
C SER A 87 -12.15 -2.45 3.53
N GLY A 88 -13.16 -1.61 3.58
CA GLY A 88 -13.02 -0.20 3.98
C GLY A 88 -12.56 0.68 2.83
N GLU A 89 -12.09 1.88 3.20
CA GLU A 89 -11.60 2.90 2.27
C GLU A 89 -10.51 3.75 2.94
N GLU A 90 -9.59 4.28 2.15
CA GLU A 90 -8.58 5.22 2.62
C GLU A 90 -8.23 6.26 1.56
N LYS A 91 -7.77 7.42 2.00
CA LYS A 91 -7.07 8.40 1.16
C LYS A 91 -5.57 8.16 1.26
N ILE A 92 -4.87 8.24 0.11
CA ILE A 92 -3.42 8.27 0.04
C ILE A 92 -3.00 9.57 -0.63
N GLU A 93 -2.10 10.31 -0.01
CA GLU A 93 -1.41 11.45 -0.65
C GLU A 93 -0.08 10.98 -1.21
N PHE A 94 0.33 11.52 -2.37
CA PHE A 94 1.56 11.09 -3.02
C PHE A 94 2.15 12.15 -3.97
N GLY A 95 3.43 11.97 -4.30
CA GLY A 95 4.14 12.78 -5.27
C GLY A 95 5.51 12.22 -5.59
N ASN A 96 6.22 12.82 -6.58
CA ASN A 96 7.57 12.42 -6.92
C ASN A 96 8.56 12.86 -5.82
N LYS A 97 9.51 11.99 -5.46
CA LYS A 97 10.49 12.24 -4.37
C LYS A 97 11.31 13.52 -4.52
N GLU A 98 11.51 13.99 -5.76
CA GLU A 98 12.23 15.23 -6.03
C GLU A 98 11.53 16.48 -5.45
N LEU A 99 10.25 16.36 -5.12
CA LEU A 99 9.44 17.43 -4.54
C LEU A 99 9.50 17.46 -3.01
N PHE A 100 10.12 16.46 -2.37
CA PHE A 100 10.08 16.31 -0.92
C PHE A 100 11.47 16.45 -0.29
N GLU A 101 11.51 17.07 0.89
CA GLU A 101 12.71 17.09 1.73
C GLU A 101 12.73 15.87 2.66
N ILE A 102 13.87 15.19 2.76
CA ILE A 102 14.06 14.08 3.69
C ILE A 102 14.00 14.60 5.13
N GLU A 103 13.22 13.92 5.97
CA GLU A 103 13.16 14.12 7.43
C GLU A 103 14.01 13.09 8.16
N LYS A 104 13.90 11.81 7.74
CA LYS A 104 14.72 10.70 8.28
C LYS A 104 15.34 9.96 7.11
N GLU A 105 16.66 9.83 7.18
CA GLU A 105 17.46 9.09 6.20
C GLU A 105 17.03 7.63 6.11
N TYR A 106 17.46 6.96 5.06
CA TYR A 106 17.11 5.59 4.76
C TYR A 106 17.44 4.63 5.90
N ASP A 107 16.43 3.94 6.39
CA ASP A 107 16.53 2.81 7.32
C ASP A 107 16.51 1.50 6.53
N GLU A 108 17.67 0.88 6.37
CA GLU A 108 17.85 -0.36 5.62
C GLU A 108 17.05 -1.53 6.23
N THR A 109 16.82 -1.52 7.54
CA THR A 109 16.10 -2.61 8.22
C THR A 109 14.61 -2.63 7.89
N LYS A 110 14.07 -1.48 7.51
CA LYS A 110 12.63 -1.29 7.18
C LYS A 110 12.40 -0.99 5.72
N ASP A 111 13.47 -0.78 4.94
CA ASP A 111 13.40 -0.21 3.59
C ASP A 111 12.55 1.07 3.57
N LEU A 112 12.91 2.06 4.40
CA LEU A 112 12.08 3.23 4.66
C LEU A 112 12.88 4.53 4.63
N ILE A 113 12.39 5.51 3.87
CA ILE A 113 12.78 6.91 3.94
C ILE A 113 11.56 7.70 4.40
N VAL A 114 11.71 8.61 5.37
CA VAL A 114 10.63 9.48 5.83
C VAL A 114 10.88 10.90 5.36
N TYR A 115 9.81 11.57 4.89
CA TYR A 115 9.87 12.91 4.33
C TYR A 115 9.08 13.91 5.16
N LYS A 116 9.55 15.16 5.16
CA LYS A 116 8.84 16.29 5.75
C LYS A 116 7.52 16.53 5.01
N LYS A 117 6.52 16.99 5.73
CA LYS A 117 5.27 17.42 5.10
C LYS A 117 5.55 18.60 4.16
N PRO A 118 5.17 18.50 2.88
CA PRO A 118 5.41 19.56 1.91
C PRO A 118 4.53 20.80 2.22
N LYS A 119 5.02 21.98 1.85
CA LYS A 119 4.27 23.26 1.97
C LYS A 119 3.35 23.56 0.79
N PHE A 120 3.23 22.63 -0.14
CA PHE A 120 2.41 22.74 -1.35
C PHE A 120 1.44 21.56 -1.42
N SER A 121 0.42 21.67 -2.26
CA SER A 121 -0.54 20.60 -2.48
C SER A 121 0.08 19.47 -3.28
N VAL A 122 -0.10 18.24 -2.82
CA VAL A 122 0.31 17.02 -3.49
C VAL A 122 -0.90 16.34 -4.13
N SER A 123 -0.65 15.35 -4.99
CA SER A 123 -1.73 14.51 -5.53
C SER A 123 -2.34 13.64 -4.43
N SER A 124 -3.62 13.34 -4.57
CA SER A 124 -4.29 12.37 -3.69
C SER A 124 -5.18 11.44 -4.49
N LEU A 125 -5.38 10.25 -3.95
CA LEU A 125 -6.33 9.27 -4.47
C LEU A 125 -7.10 8.65 -3.32
N VAL A 126 -8.30 8.18 -3.60
CA VAL A 126 -9.14 7.40 -2.68
C VAL A 126 -9.15 5.97 -3.18
N LEU A 127 -8.75 5.05 -2.30
CA LEU A 127 -8.83 3.62 -2.53
C LEU A 127 -10.06 3.05 -1.84
N ASN A 128 -10.88 2.36 -2.61
CA ASN A 128 -12.01 1.58 -2.14
C ASN A 128 -11.73 0.08 -2.37
N ARG A 129 -12.64 -0.76 -1.93
CA ARG A 129 -12.55 -2.21 -2.14
C ARG A 129 -12.23 -2.55 -3.61
N ASN A 130 -11.24 -3.42 -3.81
CA ASN A 130 -10.70 -3.87 -5.11
C ASN A 130 -9.95 -2.78 -5.90
N ASP A 131 -9.67 -1.63 -5.29
CA ASP A 131 -8.76 -0.65 -5.86
C ASP A 131 -7.32 -1.02 -5.54
N ILE A 132 -6.44 -0.74 -6.52
CA ILE A 132 -5.00 -0.95 -6.43
C ILE A 132 -4.29 0.37 -6.64
N ALA A 133 -3.33 0.66 -5.77
CA ALA A 133 -2.29 1.67 -5.99
C ALA A 133 -0.93 0.98 -6.08
N ILE A 134 -0.11 1.38 -7.05
CA ILE A 134 1.27 0.92 -7.20
C ILE A 134 2.19 2.12 -7.02
N PHE A 135 3.15 2.01 -6.10
CA PHE A 135 4.17 3.01 -5.82
C PHE A 135 5.55 2.43 -6.07
N TYR A 136 6.31 3.12 -6.89
CA TYR A 136 7.72 2.82 -7.16
C TYR A 136 8.63 3.59 -6.19
N PRO A 137 9.94 3.31 -6.11
CA PRO A 137 10.86 4.01 -5.21
C PRO A 137 10.94 5.53 -5.38
N GLU A 138 10.55 6.02 -6.55
CA GLU A 138 10.45 7.47 -6.80
C GLU A 138 9.15 8.10 -6.32
N ASP A 139 8.17 7.30 -5.90
CA ASP A 139 6.86 7.76 -5.45
C ASP A 139 6.81 7.84 -3.92
N VAL A 140 6.92 9.06 -3.40
CA VAL A 140 6.66 9.33 -1.99
C VAL A 140 5.16 9.28 -1.76
N HIS A 141 4.71 8.57 -0.72
CA HIS A 141 3.30 8.41 -0.42
C HIS A 141 3.02 8.43 1.08
N MET A 142 1.80 8.79 1.45
CA MET A 142 1.31 8.84 2.82
C MET A 142 -0.03 8.11 2.88
N PRO A 143 -0.03 6.81 3.21
CA PRO A 143 -1.25 5.99 3.26
C PRO A 143 -2.00 6.10 4.58
N GLY A 144 -3.18 5.49 4.63
CA GLY A 144 -3.95 5.32 5.85
C GLY A 144 -4.70 6.57 6.30
N LEU A 145 -4.93 7.53 5.39
CA LEU A 145 -5.64 8.77 5.73
C LEU A 145 -7.16 8.59 5.68
N SER A 146 -7.84 9.24 6.63
CA SER A 146 -9.30 9.38 6.61
C SER A 146 -9.75 10.27 5.45
N ILE A 147 -10.90 9.97 4.87
CA ILE A 147 -11.56 10.83 3.88
C ILE A 147 -12.33 11.93 4.64
N GLU A 148 -13.47 11.59 5.20
CA GLU A 148 -14.28 12.46 6.05
C GLU A 148 -14.27 11.99 7.51
N HIS A 149 -14.41 10.68 7.70
CA HIS A 149 -14.43 10.00 8.99
C HIS A 149 -13.43 8.85 9.00
N SER A 150 -13.05 8.43 10.21
CA SER A 150 -12.20 7.25 10.36
C SER A 150 -12.93 5.99 9.88
N SER A 151 -12.29 5.24 8.97
CA SER A 151 -12.78 4.00 8.40
C SER A 151 -11.92 2.82 8.85
N TYR A 152 -12.55 1.69 9.19
CA TYR A 152 -11.81 0.46 9.43
C TYR A 152 -11.39 -0.16 8.11
N VAL A 153 -10.09 -0.37 7.95
CA VAL A 153 -9.48 -0.87 6.72
C VAL A 153 -8.88 -2.25 6.94
N ILE A 154 -9.15 -3.15 6.00
CA ILE A 154 -8.43 -4.41 5.80
C ILE A 154 -7.69 -4.26 4.48
N LYS A 155 -6.37 -4.37 4.52
CA LYS A 155 -5.48 -4.08 3.41
C LYS A 155 -4.38 -5.13 3.28
N THR A 156 -3.95 -5.36 2.06
CA THR A 156 -2.68 -6.06 1.79
C THR A 156 -1.78 -5.19 0.92
N VAL A 157 -0.50 -5.16 1.26
CA VAL A 157 0.54 -4.47 0.47
C VAL A 157 1.54 -5.52 0.04
N ILE A 158 1.64 -5.76 -1.26
CA ILE A 158 2.71 -6.61 -1.78
C ILE A 158 3.97 -5.77 -1.98
N LYS A 159 5.05 -6.23 -1.40
CA LYS A 159 6.40 -5.72 -1.59
C LYS A 159 7.08 -6.59 -2.65
N CYS A 160 7.35 -6.01 -3.83
CA CYS A 160 8.08 -6.65 -4.90
C CYS A 160 9.48 -6.04 -4.98
N LYS A 161 10.52 -6.86 -4.82
CA LYS A 161 11.91 -6.42 -4.96
C LYS A 161 12.21 -6.07 -6.41
N ILE A 162 12.82 -4.92 -6.64
CA ILE A 162 13.16 -4.39 -7.96
C ILE A 162 14.65 -4.41 -8.22
#